data_9b9af3e629543adb7281028b650d2fb4
#
_entry.id   9b9af3e629543adb7281028b650d2fb4
#
_cell.length_a   1.000
_cell.length_b   1.000
_cell.length_c   1.000
_cell.angle_alpha   90.00
_cell.angle_beta   90.00
_cell.angle_gamma   90.00
#
_symmetry.space_group_name_H-M   'P 1'
#
loop_
_entity.id
_entity.type
_entity.pdbx_description
1 polymer ?
#
loop_
_entity_poly.entity_id
_entity_poly.type
_entity_poly.pdbx_seq_one_letter_code
_entity_poly.pdbx_strand_id
1 'polypeptide(L)'
;LVGSEMCIRDRSHVRHEKFMACISSHEKTPRKIIRRCARLATRYNTKFFVLYVQTPKEDPDRISLADQRHLLNHFKLATELGGEVIQVHSPHILESIIKVAIEKQITTICTGIPALKLPQTIFTVSKYKNFMKSLSENNIDLIILA
;
A
#
# COMPACT_ATOMS: atom_id res chain seq x y z
N LEU A 1 -26.87 -11.17 27.68
CA LEU A 1 -26.02 -10.07 28.09
C LEU A 1 -25.93 -9.02 26.99
N VAL A 2 -26.34 -7.82 27.34
CA VAL A 2 -26.33 -6.69 26.37
C VAL A 2 -24.95 -6.49 25.72
N GLY A 3 -23.88 -6.64 26.47
CA GLY A 3 -22.53 -6.55 25.98
C GLY A 3 -22.16 -7.66 24.99
N SER A 4 -22.66 -8.87 25.19
CA SER A 4 -22.42 -9.99 24.27
C SER A 4 -23.17 -9.81 22.95
N GLU A 5 -24.39 -9.30 22.99
CA GLU A 5 -25.16 -8.99 21.80
C GLU A 5 -24.53 -7.87 20.99
N MET A 6 -24.05 -6.82 21.67
CA MET A 6 -23.30 -5.75 21.00
C MET A 6 -22.02 -6.27 20.35
N CYS A 7 -21.27 -7.14 21.00
CA CYS A 7 -20.09 -7.78 20.44
C CYS A 7 -20.41 -8.61 19.20
N ILE A 8 -21.53 -9.33 19.19
CA ILE A 8 -21.97 -10.12 18.04
C ILE A 8 -22.39 -9.20 16.89
N ARG A 9 -23.11 -8.13 17.16
CA ARG A 9 -23.44 -7.12 16.17
C ARG A 9 -22.20 -6.44 15.61
N ASP A 10 -21.26 -6.08 16.49
CA ASP A 10 -20.01 -5.46 16.09
C ASP A 10 -19.20 -6.40 15.21
N ARG A 11 -19.22 -7.71 15.48
CA ARG A 11 -18.55 -8.71 14.63
C ARG A 11 -19.15 -8.78 13.23
N SER A 12 -20.44 -8.57 13.06
CA SER A 12 -21.07 -8.55 11.74
C SER A 12 -20.76 -7.26 10.97
N HIS A 13 -20.39 -6.19 11.66
CA HIS A 13 -20.03 -4.91 11.09
C HIS A 13 -18.54 -4.59 11.14
N VAL A 14 -17.76 -5.34 11.91
CA VAL A 14 -16.31 -5.21 11.99
C VAL A 14 -15.70 -5.75 10.70
N ARG A 15 -15.08 -4.87 9.95
CA ARG A 15 -14.33 -5.28 8.78
C ARG A 15 -13.07 -6.02 9.20
N HIS A 16 -12.71 -7.05 8.43
CA HIS A 16 -11.44 -7.74 8.63
C HIS A 16 -10.30 -6.85 8.15
N GLU A 17 -9.48 -6.40 9.08
CA GLU A 17 -8.37 -5.53 8.76
C GLU A 17 -7.32 -6.26 7.91
N LYS A 18 -6.96 -5.66 6.79
CA LYS A 18 -5.87 -6.09 5.92
C LYS A 18 -5.06 -4.88 5.51
N PHE A 19 -3.75 -5.04 5.54
CA PHE A 19 -2.83 -3.94 5.33
C PHE A 19 -2.00 -4.15 4.08
N MET A 20 -1.75 -3.07 3.34
CA MET A 20 -0.90 -3.09 2.16
C MET A 20 0.07 -1.93 2.20
N ALA A 21 1.36 -2.24 2.10
CA ALA A 21 2.40 -1.26 1.93
C ALA A 21 2.62 -1.00 0.44
N CYS A 22 2.63 0.25 0.02
CA CYS A 22 2.96 0.63 -1.34
C CYS A 22 4.36 1.21 -1.37
N ILE A 23 5.24 0.59 -2.13
CA ILE A 23 6.62 1.02 -2.29
C ILE A 23 6.97 1.28 -3.75
N SER A 24 8.01 2.08 -3.98
CA SER A 24 8.55 2.34 -5.30
C SER A 24 10.07 2.25 -5.27
N SER A 25 10.71 2.18 -6.42
CA SER A 25 12.17 2.19 -6.52
C SER A 25 12.80 3.48 -6.00
N HIS A 26 12.04 4.57 -5.99
CA HIS A 26 12.48 5.89 -5.51
C HIS A 26 12.03 6.21 -4.10
N GLU A 27 11.43 5.26 -3.41
CA GLU A 27 10.95 5.45 -2.05
C GLU A 27 12.13 5.67 -1.09
N LYS A 28 12.06 6.71 -0.28
CA LYS A 28 13.12 7.05 0.68
C LYS A 28 13.09 6.19 1.94
N THR A 29 11.91 5.70 2.29
CA THR A 29 11.70 4.99 3.55
C THR A 29 10.92 3.68 3.39
N PRO A 30 11.27 2.82 2.39
CA PRO A 30 10.48 1.62 2.14
C PRO A 30 10.50 0.65 3.31
N ARG A 31 11.62 0.53 4.01
CA ARG A 31 11.73 -0.34 5.20
C ARG A 31 10.78 0.09 6.31
N LYS A 32 10.66 1.40 6.53
CA LYS A 32 9.76 1.97 7.54
C LYS A 32 8.31 1.64 7.22
N ILE A 33 7.94 1.77 5.95
CA ILE A 33 6.58 1.46 5.46
C ILE A 33 6.27 -0.03 5.66
N ILE A 34 7.17 -0.91 5.24
CA ILE A 34 7.01 -2.36 5.36
C ILE A 34 6.90 -2.78 6.83
N ARG A 35 7.78 -2.26 7.69
CA ARG A 35 7.76 -2.57 9.13
C ARG A 35 6.49 -2.06 9.80
N ARG A 36 6.00 -0.90 9.41
CA ARG A 36 4.74 -0.36 9.92
C ARG A 36 3.57 -1.30 9.57
N CYS A 37 3.48 -1.73 8.32
CA CYS A 37 2.49 -2.70 7.89
C CYS A 37 2.59 -4.01 8.66
N ALA A 38 3.81 -4.54 8.82
CA ALA A 38 4.03 -5.77 9.56
C ALA A 38 3.56 -5.67 11.02
N ARG A 39 3.86 -4.56 11.69
CA ARG A 39 3.39 -4.33 13.08
C ARG A 39 1.88 -4.25 13.16
N LEU A 40 1.25 -3.55 12.23
CA LEU A 40 -0.21 -3.47 12.18
C LEU A 40 -0.83 -4.84 11.93
N ALA A 41 -0.29 -5.61 10.99
CA ALA A 41 -0.77 -6.96 10.70
C ALA A 41 -0.64 -7.88 11.92
N THR A 42 0.47 -7.81 12.63
CA THR A 42 0.68 -8.57 13.86
C THR A 42 -0.33 -8.16 14.93
N ARG A 43 -0.52 -6.87 15.12
CA ARG A 43 -1.46 -6.33 16.11
C ARG A 43 -2.90 -6.76 15.86
N TYR A 44 -3.31 -6.81 14.61
CA TYR A 44 -4.67 -7.20 14.23
C TYR A 44 -4.79 -8.69 13.88
N ASN A 45 -3.72 -9.44 14.06
CA ASN A 45 -3.66 -10.87 13.74
C ASN A 45 -4.14 -11.18 12.32
N THR A 46 -3.57 -10.48 11.37
CA THR A 46 -3.91 -10.57 9.96
C THR A 46 -2.66 -10.59 9.08
N LYS A 47 -2.86 -10.75 7.79
CA LYS A 47 -1.79 -10.71 6.79
C LYS A 47 -1.59 -9.29 6.29
N PHE A 48 -0.40 -9.05 5.73
CA PHE A 48 -0.13 -7.82 5.00
C PHE A 48 0.47 -8.12 3.64
N PHE A 49 0.38 -7.13 2.78
CA PHE A 49 0.87 -7.20 1.40
C PHE A 49 1.83 -6.05 1.17
N VAL A 50 2.78 -6.26 0.28
CA VAL A 50 3.66 -5.20 -0.21
C VAL A 50 3.46 -5.10 -1.71
N LEU A 51 2.96 -3.96 -2.16
CA LEU A 51 2.70 -3.69 -3.57
C LEU A 51 3.81 -2.83 -4.15
N TYR A 52 4.35 -3.30 -5.24
CA TYR A 52 5.24 -2.55 -6.11
C TYR A 52 4.60 -2.44 -7.49
N VAL A 53 4.31 -1.20 -7.91
CA VAL A 53 3.84 -0.94 -9.26
C VAL A 53 5.03 -0.50 -10.09
N GLN A 54 5.46 -1.39 -10.97
CA GLN A 54 6.56 -1.11 -11.89
C GLN A 54 6.04 -0.34 -13.10
N THR A 55 6.44 0.91 -13.20
CA THR A 55 6.13 1.72 -14.38
C THR A 55 7.13 1.45 -15.50
N PRO A 56 6.84 1.83 -16.76
CA PRO A 56 7.82 1.70 -17.84
C PRO A 56 9.14 2.44 -17.58
N LYS A 57 9.11 3.48 -16.74
CA LYS A 57 10.33 4.20 -16.34
C LYS A 57 11.20 3.42 -15.36
N GLU A 58 10.64 2.43 -14.72
CA GLU A 58 11.29 1.57 -13.72
C GLU A 58 11.61 0.19 -14.26
N ASP A 59 11.58 0.00 -15.57
CA ASP A 59 12.01 -1.25 -16.18
C ASP A 59 13.46 -1.57 -15.81
N PRO A 60 13.82 -2.85 -15.65
CA PRO A 60 15.18 -3.25 -15.26
C PRO A 60 16.29 -2.62 -16.12
N ASP A 61 16.00 -2.34 -17.38
CA ASP A 61 16.95 -1.68 -18.30
C ASP A 61 17.12 -0.17 -18.03
N ARG A 62 16.24 0.42 -17.22
CA ARG A 62 16.19 1.86 -16.97
C ARG A 62 16.56 2.28 -15.56
N ILE A 63 16.48 1.35 -14.60
CA ILE A 63 16.90 1.61 -13.22
C ILE A 63 18.30 1.04 -12.98
N SER A 64 19.03 1.63 -12.04
CA SER A 64 20.37 1.17 -11.70
C SER A 64 20.35 -0.21 -11.07
N LEU A 65 21.47 -0.95 -11.17
CA LEU A 65 21.60 -2.23 -10.49
C LEU A 65 21.48 -2.08 -8.96
N ALA A 66 21.95 -0.94 -8.43
CA ALA A 66 21.82 -0.64 -7.01
C ALA A 66 20.35 -0.53 -6.59
N ASP A 67 19.53 0.16 -7.38
CA ASP A 67 18.09 0.31 -7.10
C ASP A 67 17.36 -1.02 -7.22
N GLN A 68 17.73 -1.86 -8.19
CA GLN A 68 17.20 -3.21 -8.32
C GLN A 68 17.52 -4.06 -7.09
N ARG A 69 18.76 -4.00 -6.60
CA ARG A 69 19.17 -4.71 -5.38
C ARG A 69 18.42 -4.22 -4.14
N HIS A 70 18.26 -2.91 -4.00
CA HIS A 70 17.48 -2.33 -2.90
C HIS A 70 16.05 -2.82 -2.93
N LEU A 71 15.44 -2.84 -4.11
CA LEU A 71 14.07 -3.32 -4.28
C LEU A 71 13.94 -4.79 -3.89
N LEU A 72 14.86 -5.64 -4.35
CA LEU A 72 14.88 -7.06 -3.98
C LEU A 72 15.09 -7.27 -2.48
N ASN A 73 15.93 -6.44 -1.85
CA ASN A 73 16.14 -6.49 -0.40
C ASN A 73 14.86 -6.11 0.36
N HIS A 74 14.08 -5.18 -0.16
CA HIS A 74 12.79 -4.81 0.44
C HIS A 74 11.76 -5.92 0.30
N PHE A 75 11.73 -6.60 -0.84
CA PHE A 75 10.87 -7.77 -1.04
C PHE A 75 11.24 -8.90 -0.08
N LYS A 76 12.54 -9.12 0.10
CA LYS A 76 13.06 -10.11 1.05
C LYS A 76 12.62 -9.78 2.48
N LEU A 77 12.79 -8.52 2.90
CA LEU A 77 12.33 -8.05 4.21
C LEU A 77 10.83 -8.29 4.40
N ALA A 78 10.02 -7.94 3.41
CA ALA A 78 8.58 -8.16 3.46
C ALA A 78 8.24 -9.64 3.69
N THR A 79 8.89 -10.52 2.94
CA THR A 79 8.68 -11.97 3.04
C THR A 79 9.14 -12.51 4.40
N GLU A 80 10.27 -12.05 4.90
CA GLU A 80 10.79 -12.43 6.23
C GLU A 80 9.84 -12.01 7.36
N LEU A 81 9.14 -10.90 7.19
CA LEU A 81 8.13 -10.41 8.15
C LEU A 81 6.74 -11.04 7.96
N GLY A 82 6.61 -11.99 7.05
CA GLY A 82 5.35 -12.70 6.80
C GLY A 82 4.42 -12.03 5.81
N GLY A 83 4.88 -11.04 5.07
CA GLY A 83 4.09 -10.36 4.03
C GLY A 83 4.13 -11.07 2.69
N GLU A 84 3.15 -10.78 1.87
CA GLU A 84 3.08 -11.25 0.49
C GLU A 84 3.44 -10.09 -0.45
N VAL A 85 4.38 -10.31 -1.34
CA VAL A 85 4.81 -9.31 -2.33
C VAL A 85 3.96 -9.43 -3.58
N ILE A 86 3.41 -8.30 -4.03
CA ILE A 86 2.64 -8.20 -5.26
C ILE A 86 3.35 -7.21 -6.18
N GLN A 87 3.69 -7.66 -7.37
CA GLN A 87 4.30 -6.82 -8.38
C GLN A 87 3.35 -6.66 -9.55
N VAL A 88 3.09 -5.41 -9.94
CA VAL A 88 2.21 -5.07 -11.05
C VAL A 88 2.98 -4.19 -12.04
N HIS A 89 2.82 -4.44 -13.31
CA HIS A 89 3.40 -3.63 -14.37
C HIS A 89 2.30 -2.73 -14.95
N SER A 90 2.42 -1.43 -14.74
CA SER A 90 1.44 -0.48 -15.25
C SER A 90 2.01 0.95 -15.24
N PRO A 91 1.67 1.78 -16.24
CA PRO A 91 1.99 3.20 -16.21
C PRO A 91 1.11 4.00 -15.25
N HIS A 92 0.02 3.41 -14.74
CA HIS A 92 -0.97 4.06 -13.88
C HIS A 92 -0.85 3.56 -12.45
N ILE A 93 -0.02 4.22 -11.64
CA ILE A 93 0.30 3.78 -10.27
C ILE A 93 -0.93 3.82 -9.37
N LEU A 94 -1.61 4.96 -9.28
CA LEU A 94 -2.73 5.14 -8.35
C LEU A 94 -3.92 4.23 -8.66
N GLU A 95 -4.24 4.07 -9.94
CA GLU A 95 -5.30 3.16 -10.37
C GLU A 95 -4.96 1.70 -10.04
N SER A 96 -3.69 1.31 -10.22
CA SER A 96 -3.21 -0.03 -9.89
C SER A 96 -3.28 -0.30 -8.39
N ILE A 97 -2.95 0.68 -7.56
CA ILE A 97 -3.06 0.58 -6.10
C ILE A 97 -4.51 0.30 -5.70
N ILE A 98 -5.45 1.07 -6.24
CA ILE A 98 -6.88 0.90 -5.96
C ILE A 98 -7.37 -0.48 -6.41
N LYS A 99 -7.00 -0.88 -7.61
CA LYS A 99 -7.40 -2.18 -8.17
C LYS A 99 -6.95 -3.34 -7.28
N VAL A 100 -5.68 -3.35 -6.90
CA VAL A 100 -5.13 -4.40 -6.04
C VAL A 100 -5.77 -4.35 -4.65
N ALA A 101 -5.97 -3.15 -4.10
CA ALA A 101 -6.60 -2.98 -2.80
C ALA A 101 -8.02 -3.56 -2.78
N ILE A 102 -8.79 -3.36 -3.82
CA ILE A 102 -10.14 -3.93 -3.95
C ILE A 102 -10.06 -5.45 -4.09
N GLU A 103 -9.20 -5.96 -4.98
CA GLU A 103 -9.04 -7.39 -5.20
C GLU A 103 -8.63 -8.16 -3.94
N LYS A 104 -7.73 -7.59 -3.16
CA LYS A 104 -7.22 -8.19 -1.92
C LYS A 104 -8.01 -7.82 -0.68
N GLN A 105 -9.06 -7.03 -0.83
CA GLN A 105 -9.89 -6.57 0.29
C GLN A 105 -9.08 -5.80 1.35
N ILE A 106 -8.17 -4.97 0.90
CA ILE A 106 -7.34 -4.14 1.78
C ILE A 106 -8.19 -3.08 2.46
N THR A 107 -7.98 -2.89 3.76
CA THR A 107 -8.68 -1.88 4.55
C THR A 107 -7.81 -0.67 4.86
N THR A 108 -6.50 -0.84 4.86
CA THR A 108 -5.56 0.24 5.14
C THR A 108 -4.34 0.14 4.23
N ILE A 109 -4.03 1.24 3.57
CA ILE A 109 -2.83 1.38 2.74
C ILE A 109 -1.81 2.22 3.49
N CYS A 110 -0.57 1.74 3.57
CA CYS A 110 0.56 2.49 4.10
C CYS A 110 1.47 2.90 2.94
N THR A 111 1.78 4.18 2.85
CA THR A 111 2.65 4.71 1.81
C THR A 111 3.59 5.76 2.38
N GLY A 112 4.65 6.09 1.66
CA GLY A 112 5.50 7.23 1.96
C GLY A 112 4.89 8.52 1.48
N ILE A 113 5.52 9.64 1.82
CA ILE A 113 5.10 10.93 1.31
C ILE A 113 5.23 10.90 -0.22
N PRO A 114 4.14 11.13 -0.96
CA PRO A 114 4.24 11.20 -2.41
C PRO A 114 5.26 12.26 -2.80
N ALA A 115 6.21 11.88 -3.63
CA ALA A 115 7.13 12.85 -4.19
C ALA A 115 6.36 13.75 -5.16
N LEU A 116 5.65 14.72 -4.62
CA LEU A 116 4.99 15.76 -5.39
C LEU A 116 6.09 16.70 -5.91
N LYS A 117 6.87 16.19 -6.85
CA LYS A 117 7.80 17.04 -7.58
C LYS A 117 6.99 17.94 -8.51
N LEU A 118 6.98 19.20 -8.18
CA LEU A 118 6.45 20.29 -9.01
C LEU A 118 7.13 20.32 -10.40
N PRO A 119 6.41 20.75 -11.47
CA PRO A 119 5.17 21.52 -11.39
C PRO A 119 3.96 20.62 -11.16
N GLN A 120 3.15 21.00 -10.17
CA GLN A 120 1.86 20.37 -9.97
C GLN A 120 0.99 20.75 -11.16
N THR A 121 0.92 19.88 -12.13
CA THR A 121 -0.04 20.03 -13.19
C THR A 121 -1.44 19.76 -12.60
N ILE A 122 -2.44 20.41 -13.16
CA ILE A 122 -3.84 20.17 -12.83
C ILE A 122 -4.16 18.68 -12.91
N PHE A 123 -3.52 17.94 -13.81
CA PHE A 123 -3.64 16.49 -13.95
C PHE A 123 -3.21 15.72 -12.70
N THR A 124 -2.09 16.10 -12.08
CA THR A 124 -1.59 15.43 -10.88
C THR A 124 -2.55 15.63 -9.71
N VAL A 125 -3.03 16.84 -9.52
CA VAL A 125 -4.02 17.16 -8.48
C VAL A 125 -5.31 16.39 -8.71
N SER A 126 -5.79 16.32 -9.95
CA SER A 126 -7.00 15.59 -10.32
C SER A 126 -6.86 14.08 -10.05
N LYS A 127 -5.71 13.49 -10.38
CA LYS A 127 -5.43 12.07 -10.12
C LYS A 127 -5.44 11.76 -8.62
N TYR A 128 -4.80 12.61 -7.80
CA TYR A 128 -4.83 12.43 -6.35
C TYR A 128 -6.23 12.61 -5.77
N LYS A 129 -6.97 13.57 -6.27
CA LYS A 129 -8.37 13.77 -5.86
C LYS A 129 -9.22 12.54 -6.16
N ASN A 130 -9.08 11.97 -7.35
CA ASN A 130 -9.78 10.75 -7.75
C ASN A 130 -9.34 9.56 -6.90
N PHE A 131 -8.05 9.45 -6.61
CA PHE A 131 -7.50 8.41 -5.73
C PHE A 131 -8.11 8.49 -4.33
N MET A 132 -8.12 9.66 -3.72
CA MET A 132 -8.70 9.86 -2.39
C MET A 132 -10.20 9.58 -2.37
N LYS A 133 -10.91 9.97 -3.43
CA LYS A 133 -12.32 9.66 -3.60
C LYS A 133 -12.56 8.15 -3.67
N SER A 134 -11.77 7.43 -4.46
CA SER A 134 -11.86 5.97 -4.56
C SER A 134 -11.57 5.27 -3.24
N LEU A 135 -10.60 5.74 -2.47
CA LEU A 135 -10.33 5.22 -1.13
C LEU A 135 -11.56 5.39 -0.22
N SER A 136 -12.14 6.57 -0.22
CA SER A 136 -13.33 6.87 0.58
C SER A 136 -14.52 5.99 0.18
N GLU A 137 -14.78 5.86 -1.11
CA GLU A 137 -15.89 5.04 -1.64
C GLU A 137 -15.75 3.56 -1.30
N ASN A 138 -14.51 3.07 -1.21
CA ASN A 138 -14.22 1.67 -0.88
C ASN A 138 -13.89 1.46 0.59
N ASN A 139 -14.03 2.49 1.41
CA ASN A 139 -13.79 2.44 2.86
C ASN A 139 -12.36 1.98 3.18
N ILE A 140 -11.39 2.51 2.48
CA ILE A 140 -9.96 2.22 2.65
C ILE A 140 -9.29 3.41 3.34
N ASP A 141 -8.59 3.13 4.43
CA ASP A 141 -7.81 4.14 5.15
C ASP A 141 -6.42 4.29 4.53
N LEU A 142 -5.86 5.48 4.64
CA LEU A 142 -4.52 5.79 4.12
C LEU A 142 -3.64 6.30 5.25
N ILE A 143 -2.49 5.64 5.43
CA ILE A 143 -1.44 6.07 6.36
C ILE A 143 -0.26 6.55 5.52
N ILE A 144 0.13 7.81 5.73
CA ILE A 144 1.28 8.40 5.06
C ILE A 144 2.42 8.52 6.07
N LEU A 145 3.54 7.91 5.77
CA LEU A 145 4.73 7.92 6.63
C LEU A 145 5.79 8.86 6.07
N ALA A 146 6.29 9.72 6.92
CA ALA A 146 7.39 10.61 6.58
C ALA A 146 8.76 9.92 6.76
#